data_04a6623c644a606b5b62ba190192ee0d
#
_entry.id   04a6623c644a606b5b62ba190192ee0d
#
_cell.length_a   1.000
_cell.length_b   1.000
_cell.length_c   1.000
_cell.angle_alpha   90.00
_cell.angle_beta   90.00
_cell.angle_gamma   90.00
#
_symmetry.space_group_name_H-M   'P 1'
#
loop_
_entity.id
_entity.type
_entity.pdbx_description
1 polymer ?
#
loop_
_entity_poly.entity_id
_entity_poly.type
_entity_poly.pdbx_seq_one_letter_code
_entity_poly.pdbx_strand_id
1 'polypeptide(L)'
;MHVIQRPHKAGERVIALGMFDDVHRGHRTLLLNAKRLADEMGVPLRVCTFNRHPLEIIRPENPPEMISTIPERASLLYGIGVDEMELIPFDQSTADMEPEVFLDRMRSFLDVRAVVAGWNYSFGRKGRGTAELLKADGEKHGYKVIIEPPAMLEDGTVISSTLIRQNLKEGKTERAAELLGYQYSLTGTVAEGKHQGHGLGFPTANIEPWKRKVLPKYGVYTGLLETENDTLPAVVNIGMQPTMPSGKVTVEAHALTESPELYGQKVRLTLLKMLREERKFDSPQDLTAQIERDRNEAMQLFNMA
;
A
#
# COMPACT_ATOMS: atom_id res chain seq x y z
N MET A 1 9.67 2.45 -15.75
CA MET A 1 9.20 1.08 -15.44
C MET A 1 8.03 0.73 -16.35
N HIS A 2 8.05 -0.48 -16.93
CA HIS A 2 6.96 -0.99 -17.75
C HIS A 2 6.03 -1.86 -16.89
N VAL A 3 4.71 -1.61 -16.95
CA VAL A 3 3.70 -2.45 -16.31
C VAL A 3 3.18 -3.45 -17.33
N ILE A 4 3.40 -4.74 -17.07
CA ILE A 4 3.08 -5.84 -17.97
C ILE A 4 1.83 -6.55 -17.43
N GLN A 5 0.74 -6.49 -18.20
CA GLN A 5 -0.53 -7.12 -17.83
C GLN A 5 -0.78 -8.48 -18.53
N ARG A 6 0.02 -8.79 -19.53
CA ARG A 6 -0.06 -10.07 -20.25
C ARG A 6 1.36 -10.63 -20.41
N PRO A 7 1.60 -11.88 -20.01
CA PRO A 7 2.89 -12.51 -20.19
C PRO A 7 3.29 -12.47 -21.66
N HIS A 8 4.54 -12.11 -21.92
CA HIS A 8 5.13 -12.17 -23.26
C HIS A 8 6.56 -12.68 -23.13
N LYS A 9 7.03 -13.34 -24.17
CA LYS A 9 8.42 -13.85 -24.21
C LYS A 9 9.38 -12.66 -24.09
N ALA A 10 10.26 -12.71 -23.11
CA ALA A 10 11.27 -11.69 -22.86
C ALA A 10 12.65 -12.36 -22.78
N GLY A 11 13.71 -11.57 -23.02
CA GLY A 11 15.09 -12.03 -22.85
C GLY A 11 15.48 -12.23 -21.37
N GLU A 12 16.76 -12.22 -21.10
CA GLU A 12 17.34 -12.45 -19.77
C GLU A 12 16.84 -11.46 -18.72
N ARG A 13 16.48 -11.97 -17.54
CA ARG A 13 15.95 -11.15 -16.42
C ARG A 13 16.42 -11.69 -15.07
N VAL A 14 16.61 -10.75 -14.12
CA VAL A 14 16.48 -11.05 -12.69
C VAL A 14 15.03 -10.86 -12.30
N ILE A 15 14.48 -11.82 -11.55
CA ILE A 15 13.06 -11.83 -11.17
C ILE A 15 12.96 -11.70 -9.65
N ALA A 16 12.14 -10.76 -9.17
CA ALA A 16 11.72 -10.70 -7.78
C ALA A 16 10.28 -11.21 -7.65
N LEU A 17 10.08 -12.22 -6.81
CA LEU A 17 8.77 -12.86 -6.59
C LEU A 17 8.19 -12.40 -5.25
N GLY A 18 6.95 -11.90 -5.25
CA GLY A 18 6.26 -11.51 -4.02
C GLY A 18 4.95 -10.78 -4.26
N MET A 19 4.17 -10.61 -3.20
CA MET A 19 2.94 -9.81 -3.28
C MET A 19 3.24 -8.31 -3.35
N PHE A 20 4.27 -7.85 -2.66
CA PHE A 20 4.73 -6.45 -2.62
C PHE A 20 3.60 -5.42 -2.42
N ASP A 21 2.57 -5.79 -1.66
CA ASP A 21 1.38 -4.95 -1.48
C ASP A 21 1.71 -3.55 -0.95
N ASP A 22 2.69 -3.45 -0.09
CA ASP A 22 3.06 -2.23 0.63
C ASP A 22 4.51 -1.77 0.38
N VAL A 23 5.28 -2.57 -0.33
CA VAL A 23 6.71 -2.31 -0.57
C VAL A 23 7.43 -1.82 0.71
N HIS A 24 7.11 -2.43 1.88
CA HIS A 24 7.68 -2.08 3.19
C HIS A 24 9.21 -2.23 3.23
N ARG A 25 9.86 -1.80 4.30
CA ARG A 25 11.34 -1.83 4.43
C ARG A 25 11.96 -3.19 4.08
N GLY A 26 11.33 -4.31 4.49
CA GLY A 26 11.80 -5.65 4.12
C GLY A 26 11.68 -5.94 2.61
N HIS A 27 10.58 -5.54 1.97
CA HIS A 27 10.45 -5.62 0.52
C HIS A 27 11.46 -4.72 -0.19
N ARG A 28 11.71 -3.51 0.33
CA ARG A 28 12.71 -2.60 -0.24
C ARG A 28 14.12 -3.20 -0.20
N THR A 29 14.51 -3.82 0.93
CA THR A 29 15.82 -4.50 1.05
C THR A 29 15.95 -5.61 0.00
N LEU A 30 14.95 -6.49 -0.11
CA LEU A 30 14.91 -7.55 -1.11
C LEU A 30 15.04 -6.99 -2.53
N LEU A 31 14.26 -5.97 -2.86
CA LEU A 31 14.23 -5.37 -4.20
C LEU A 31 15.51 -4.63 -4.54
N LEU A 32 16.14 -3.93 -3.59
CA LEU A 32 17.45 -3.30 -3.79
C LEU A 32 18.56 -4.33 -4.02
N ASN A 33 18.53 -5.46 -3.29
CA ASN A 33 19.47 -6.57 -3.54
C ASN A 33 19.23 -7.20 -4.91
N ALA A 34 17.97 -7.39 -5.31
CA ALA A 34 17.61 -7.87 -6.63
C ALA A 34 18.05 -6.90 -7.75
N LYS A 35 17.88 -5.59 -7.54
CA LYS A 35 18.31 -4.56 -8.50
C LYS A 35 19.83 -4.54 -8.66
N ARG A 36 20.57 -4.57 -7.55
CA ARG A 36 22.02 -4.66 -7.61
C ARG A 36 22.48 -5.91 -8.40
N LEU A 37 21.88 -7.05 -8.14
CA LEU A 37 22.20 -8.29 -8.88
C LEU A 37 21.88 -8.16 -10.37
N ALA A 38 20.76 -7.53 -10.72
CA ALA A 38 20.39 -7.27 -12.11
C ALA A 38 21.40 -6.37 -12.82
N ASP A 39 21.84 -5.31 -12.15
CA ASP A 39 22.86 -4.37 -12.67
C ASP A 39 24.21 -5.07 -12.85
N GLU A 40 24.64 -5.90 -11.88
CA GLU A 40 25.87 -6.71 -11.99
C GLU A 40 25.82 -7.70 -13.16
N MET A 41 24.65 -8.24 -13.48
CA MET A 41 24.44 -9.16 -14.60
C MET A 41 24.17 -8.43 -15.94
N GLY A 42 23.98 -7.13 -15.92
CA GLY A 42 23.65 -6.32 -17.11
C GLY A 42 22.25 -6.63 -17.69
N VAL A 43 21.29 -7.06 -16.87
CA VAL A 43 19.94 -7.44 -17.28
C VAL A 43 18.88 -6.66 -16.49
N PRO A 44 17.66 -6.48 -17.02
CA PRO A 44 16.59 -5.80 -16.29
C PRO A 44 16.10 -6.59 -15.07
N LEU A 45 15.62 -5.84 -14.04
CA LEU A 45 14.89 -6.40 -12.91
C LEU A 45 13.39 -6.42 -13.23
N ARG A 46 12.78 -7.60 -13.19
CA ARG A 46 11.32 -7.77 -13.26
C ARG A 46 10.77 -8.18 -11.89
N VAL A 47 9.80 -7.42 -11.41
CA VAL A 47 8.98 -7.81 -10.26
C VAL A 47 7.74 -8.54 -10.77
N CYS A 48 7.55 -9.80 -10.34
CA CYS A 48 6.34 -10.56 -10.60
C CYS A 48 5.44 -10.53 -9.36
N THR A 49 4.28 -9.93 -9.49
CA THR A 49 3.29 -9.78 -8.42
C THR A 49 1.89 -10.06 -8.94
N PHE A 50 0.92 -10.23 -8.03
CA PHE A 50 -0.47 -10.49 -8.42
C PHE A 50 -1.29 -9.21 -8.57
N ASN A 51 -2.26 -9.25 -9.47
CA ASN A 51 -3.21 -8.15 -9.70
C ASN A 51 -4.23 -7.98 -8.55
N ARG A 52 -4.37 -8.99 -7.68
CA ARG A 52 -5.20 -9.01 -6.47
C ARG A 52 -4.56 -9.87 -5.40
N HIS A 53 -5.02 -9.75 -4.16
CA HIS A 53 -4.51 -10.60 -3.09
C HIS A 53 -4.99 -12.06 -3.28
N PRO A 54 -4.10 -13.07 -3.17
CA PRO A 54 -4.49 -14.49 -3.35
C PRO A 54 -5.67 -14.92 -2.47
N LEU A 55 -5.77 -14.42 -1.25
CA LEU A 55 -6.88 -14.74 -0.35
C LEU A 55 -8.25 -14.21 -0.83
N GLU A 56 -8.32 -13.32 -1.83
CA GLU A 56 -9.59 -12.95 -2.47
C GLU A 56 -10.26 -14.12 -3.21
N ILE A 57 -9.44 -15.06 -3.67
CA ILE A 57 -9.90 -16.27 -4.37
C ILE A 57 -9.95 -17.45 -3.40
N ILE A 58 -8.92 -17.59 -2.54
CA ILE A 58 -8.77 -18.77 -1.67
C ILE A 58 -9.71 -18.71 -0.45
N ARG A 59 -10.00 -17.50 0.07
CA ARG A 59 -10.86 -17.23 1.23
C ARG A 59 -11.70 -15.97 0.99
N PRO A 60 -12.66 -16.00 0.05
CA PRO A 60 -13.39 -14.82 -0.39
C PRO A 60 -14.28 -14.20 0.69
N GLU A 61 -14.61 -14.93 1.75
CA GLU A 61 -15.42 -14.47 2.87
C GLU A 61 -14.73 -13.39 3.72
N ASN A 62 -13.40 -13.39 3.78
CA ASN A 62 -12.66 -12.41 4.58
C ASN A 62 -11.26 -12.14 3.99
N PRO A 63 -11.19 -11.56 2.79
CA PRO A 63 -9.90 -11.23 2.19
C PRO A 63 -9.30 -10.00 2.88
N PRO A 64 -7.96 -9.93 3.03
CA PRO A 64 -7.31 -8.75 3.61
C PRO A 64 -7.53 -7.52 2.73
N GLU A 65 -7.71 -6.38 3.37
CA GLU A 65 -7.66 -5.09 2.69
C GLU A 65 -6.23 -4.81 2.19
N MET A 66 -6.11 -4.10 1.08
CA MET A 66 -4.82 -3.80 0.45
C MET A 66 -4.20 -2.54 1.05
N ILE A 67 -2.89 -2.57 1.27
CA ILE A 67 -2.15 -1.40 1.78
C ILE A 67 -1.84 -0.44 0.64
N SER A 68 -1.64 -0.94 -0.59
CA SER A 68 -1.46 -0.10 -1.78
C SER A 68 -2.41 -0.47 -2.90
N THR A 69 -2.79 0.50 -3.70
CA THR A 69 -3.36 0.29 -5.03
C THR A 69 -2.28 -0.14 -6.03
N ILE A 70 -2.66 -0.71 -7.17
CA ILE A 70 -1.69 -1.06 -8.23
C ILE A 70 -0.87 0.16 -8.70
N PRO A 71 -1.45 1.35 -8.95
CA PRO A 71 -0.66 2.53 -9.29
C PRO A 71 0.31 2.98 -8.18
N GLU A 72 -0.11 2.94 -6.90
CA GLU A 72 0.76 3.27 -5.78
C GLU A 72 1.93 2.28 -5.68
N ARG A 73 1.65 0.98 -5.80
CA ARG A 73 2.67 -0.07 -5.84
C ARG A 73 3.66 0.14 -6.98
N ALA A 74 3.15 0.43 -8.18
CA ALA A 74 3.98 0.72 -9.34
C ALA A 74 4.90 1.93 -9.10
N SER A 75 4.40 2.99 -8.48
CA SER A 75 5.19 4.18 -8.12
C SER A 75 6.29 3.85 -7.10
N LEU A 76 5.98 3.06 -6.07
CA LEU A 76 6.94 2.62 -5.05
C LEU A 76 8.05 1.76 -5.66
N LEU A 77 7.70 0.81 -6.54
CA LEU A 77 8.65 -0.05 -7.25
C LEU A 77 9.54 0.76 -8.21
N TYR A 78 8.95 1.72 -8.92
CA TYR A 78 9.70 2.63 -9.79
C TYR A 78 10.75 3.42 -9.02
N GLY A 79 10.41 3.94 -7.83
CA GLY A 79 11.33 4.66 -6.95
C GLY A 79 12.52 3.82 -6.42
N ILE A 80 12.44 2.48 -6.51
CA ILE A 80 13.55 1.56 -6.18
C ILE A 80 14.45 1.29 -7.40
N GLY A 81 13.98 1.61 -8.61
CA GLY A 81 14.70 1.33 -9.86
C GLY A 81 14.27 0.00 -10.52
N VAL A 82 13.10 -0.53 -10.18
CA VAL A 82 12.52 -1.70 -10.87
C VAL A 82 12.24 -1.34 -12.33
N ASP A 83 12.69 -2.17 -13.26
CA ASP A 83 12.55 -1.91 -14.69
C ASP A 83 11.17 -2.35 -15.21
N GLU A 84 10.66 -3.47 -14.73
CA GLU A 84 9.41 -4.07 -15.16
C GLU A 84 8.58 -4.60 -13.99
N MET A 85 7.26 -4.32 -14.00
CA MET A 85 6.30 -4.91 -13.07
C MET A 85 5.31 -5.78 -13.83
N GLU A 86 5.36 -7.09 -13.64
CA GLU A 86 4.41 -8.03 -14.21
C GLU A 86 3.26 -8.29 -13.23
N LEU A 87 2.03 -8.01 -13.69
CA LEU A 87 0.79 -8.27 -12.95
C LEU A 87 0.21 -9.62 -13.38
N ILE A 88 0.51 -10.66 -12.62
CA ILE A 88 -0.01 -12.00 -12.86
C ILE A 88 -1.48 -12.04 -12.41
N PRO A 89 -2.43 -12.39 -13.30
CA PRO A 89 -3.81 -12.60 -12.90
C PRO A 89 -3.90 -13.73 -11.88
N PHE A 90 -4.47 -13.44 -10.69
CA PHE A 90 -4.71 -14.49 -9.69
C PHE A 90 -6.20 -14.86 -9.73
N ASP A 91 -6.49 -15.99 -10.33
CA ASP A 91 -7.80 -16.62 -10.42
C ASP A 91 -7.75 -18.06 -9.89
N GLN A 92 -8.86 -18.79 -10.00
CA GLN A 92 -8.92 -20.17 -9.52
C GLN A 92 -7.90 -21.06 -10.25
N SER A 93 -7.65 -20.84 -11.52
CA SER A 93 -6.68 -21.64 -12.29
C SER A 93 -5.25 -21.43 -11.78
N THR A 94 -4.92 -20.19 -11.40
CA THR A 94 -3.63 -19.85 -10.77
C THR A 94 -3.52 -20.40 -9.34
N ALA A 95 -4.62 -20.36 -8.58
CA ALA A 95 -4.67 -20.88 -7.21
C ALA A 95 -4.51 -22.43 -7.17
N ASP A 96 -5.02 -23.12 -8.19
CA ASP A 96 -4.95 -24.60 -8.32
C ASP A 96 -3.69 -25.09 -9.06
N MET A 97 -2.85 -24.18 -9.55
CA MET A 97 -1.64 -24.51 -10.30
C MET A 97 -0.61 -25.22 -9.40
N GLU A 98 -0.15 -26.40 -9.81
CA GLU A 98 0.90 -27.09 -9.09
C GLU A 98 2.22 -26.29 -9.13
N PRO A 99 3.06 -26.38 -8.08
CA PRO A 99 4.30 -25.59 -8.00
C PRO A 99 5.22 -25.76 -9.21
N GLU A 100 5.37 -26.99 -9.70
CA GLU A 100 6.23 -27.31 -10.85
C GLU A 100 5.70 -26.64 -12.12
N VAL A 101 4.38 -26.62 -12.32
CA VAL A 101 3.74 -25.96 -13.46
C VAL A 101 3.93 -24.44 -13.40
N PHE A 102 3.90 -23.87 -12.19
CA PHE A 102 4.22 -22.45 -12.01
C PHE A 102 5.66 -22.12 -12.44
N LEU A 103 6.62 -22.94 -12.03
CA LEU A 103 8.02 -22.76 -12.40
C LEU A 103 8.26 -22.97 -13.91
N ASP A 104 7.65 -23.97 -14.51
CA ASP A 104 7.69 -24.20 -15.97
C ASP A 104 7.12 -23.01 -16.73
N ARG A 105 5.99 -22.49 -16.26
CA ARG A 105 5.37 -21.30 -16.86
C ARG A 105 6.27 -20.07 -16.76
N MET A 106 6.87 -19.82 -15.60
CA MET A 106 7.82 -18.72 -15.41
C MET A 106 8.97 -18.83 -16.43
N ARG A 107 9.61 -20.02 -16.56
CA ARG A 107 10.70 -20.24 -17.51
C ARG A 107 10.27 -20.20 -18.98
N SER A 108 9.02 -20.52 -19.29
CA SER A 108 8.53 -20.50 -20.67
C SER A 108 8.41 -19.08 -21.25
N PHE A 109 8.20 -18.09 -20.39
CA PHE A 109 8.09 -16.69 -20.81
C PHE A 109 9.34 -15.86 -20.55
N LEU A 110 10.23 -16.31 -19.68
CA LEU A 110 11.39 -15.55 -19.21
C LEU A 110 12.67 -16.36 -19.33
N ASP A 111 13.71 -15.73 -19.81
CA ASP A 111 15.06 -16.23 -19.76
C ASP A 111 15.63 -15.86 -18.37
N VAL A 112 15.45 -16.78 -17.40
CA VAL A 112 15.69 -16.51 -15.98
C VAL A 112 17.17 -16.57 -15.68
N ARG A 113 17.79 -15.46 -15.26
CA ARG A 113 19.18 -15.40 -14.78
C ARG A 113 19.27 -15.58 -13.28
N ALA A 114 18.36 -14.97 -12.55
CA ALA A 114 18.24 -15.17 -11.11
C ALA A 114 16.80 -14.92 -10.63
N VAL A 115 16.46 -15.56 -9.51
CA VAL A 115 15.21 -15.33 -8.77
C VAL A 115 15.54 -14.89 -7.36
N VAL A 116 14.88 -13.83 -6.89
CA VAL A 116 14.97 -13.32 -5.52
C VAL A 116 13.59 -13.38 -4.89
N ALA A 117 13.48 -14.00 -3.73
CA ALA A 117 12.22 -14.13 -2.99
C ALA A 117 12.45 -13.97 -1.49
N GLY A 118 11.41 -13.64 -0.74
CA GLY A 118 11.48 -13.57 0.73
C GLY A 118 11.49 -14.96 1.37
N TRP A 119 11.97 -15.05 2.59
CA TRP A 119 12.08 -16.28 3.38
C TRP A 119 10.74 -17.03 3.54
N ASN A 120 9.63 -16.31 3.54
CA ASN A 120 8.27 -16.84 3.70
C ASN A 120 7.51 -16.95 2.37
N TYR A 121 8.21 -16.81 1.24
CA TYR A 121 7.58 -16.92 -0.06
C TYR A 121 7.12 -18.36 -0.30
N SER A 122 5.86 -18.48 -0.70
CA SER A 122 5.27 -19.75 -1.11
C SER A 122 4.49 -19.57 -2.41
N PHE A 123 4.41 -20.60 -3.22
CA PHE A 123 3.75 -20.55 -4.53
C PHE A 123 3.06 -21.87 -4.86
N GLY A 124 2.27 -21.84 -5.94
CA GLY A 124 1.53 -23.01 -6.37
C GLY A 124 0.38 -23.39 -5.44
N ARG A 125 -0.29 -24.47 -5.79
CA ARG A 125 -1.50 -24.94 -5.11
C ARG A 125 -1.30 -25.12 -3.60
N LYS A 126 -2.13 -24.43 -2.81
CA LYS A 126 -2.07 -24.43 -1.33
C LYS A 126 -0.71 -24.02 -0.75
N GLY A 127 0.09 -23.24 -1.49
CA GLY A 127 1.42 -22.81 -1.05
C GLY A 127 2.44 -23.94 -0.91
N ARG A 128 2.29 -25.04 -1.65
CA ARG A 128 3.21 -26.20 -1.57
C ARG A 128 4.59 -25.94 -2.17
N GLY A 129 4.73 -24.92 -3.03
CA GLY A 129 6.02 -24.47 -3.53
C GLY A 129 6.75 -23.70 -2.42
N THR A 130 7.96 -24.16 -2.09
CA THR A 130 8.80 -23.63 -1.02
C THR A 130 10.09 -23.03 -1.57
N ALA A 131 10.85 -22.35 -0.70
CA ALA A 131 12.18 -21.85 -1.02
C ALA A 131 13.13 -22.97 -1.48
N GLU A 132 13.03 -24.16 -0.88
CA GLU A 132 13.84 -25.33 -1.23
C GLU A 132 13.51 -25.81 -2.64
N LEU A 133 12.21 -25.92 -2.98
CA LEU A 133 11.79 -26.30 -4.32
C LEU A 133 12.27 -25.27 -5.37
N LEU A 134 12.19 -23.98 -5.05
CA LEU A 134 12.68 -22.93 -5.94
C LEU A 134 14.20 -23.01 -6.15
N LYS A 135 14.97 -23.30 -5.09
CA LYS A 135 16.43 -23.52 -5.18
C LYS A 135 16.77 -24.75 -6.03
N ALA A 136 16.10 -25.88 -5.79
CA ALA A 136 16.29 -27.09 -6.56
C ALA A 136 15.98 -26.88 -8.07
N ASP A 137 14.94 -26.10 -8.37
CA ASP A 137 14.62 -25.75 -9.75
C ASP A 137 15.71 -24.85 -10.37
N GLY A 138 16.25 -23.89 -9.61
CA GLY A 138 17.36 -23.05 -10.04
C GLY A 138 18.62 -23.86 -10.36
N GLU A 139 19.00 -24.79 -9.50
CA GLU A 139 20.13 -25.70 -9.70
C GLU A 139 19.94 -26.56 -10.95
N LYS A 140 18.74 -27.10 -11.13
CA LYS A 140 18.40 -27.96 -12.28
C LYS A 140 18.44 -27.20 -13.62
N HIS A 141 18.03 -25.94 -13.62
CA HIS A 141 17.83 -25.14 -14.84
C HIS A 141 18.87 -24.02 -15.03
N GLY A 142 19.87 -23.93 -14.14
CA GLY A 142 21.04 -23.06 -14.31
C GLY A 142 20.80 -21.58 -13.97
N TYR A 143 19.83 -21.25 -13.12
CA TYR A 143 19.65 -19.89 -12.63
C TYR A 143 19.88 -19.76 -11.11
N LYS A 144 20.36 -18.60 -10.68
CA LYS A 144 20.64 -18.34 -9.27
C LYS A 144 19.34 -18.10 -8.48
N VAL A 145 19.25 -18.65 -7.27
CA VAL A 145 18.12 -18.36 -6.35
C VAL A 145 18.66 -17.75 -5.06
N ILE A 146 18.09 -16.60 -4.69
CA ILE A 146 18.41 -15.89 -3.45
C ILE A 146 17.14 -15.81 -2.62
N ILE A 147 17.22 -16.29 -1.37
CA ILE A 147 16.13 -16.19 -0.41
C ILE A 147 16.55 -15.16 0.65
N GLU A 148 15.88 -14.02 0.67
CA GLU A 148 16.15 -12.96 1.62
C GLU A 148 15.59 -13.29 3.00
N PRO A 149 16.37 -13.11 4.08
CA PRO A 149 15.90 -13.34 5.44
C PRO A 149 14.83 -12.30 5.85
N PRO A 150 14.12 -12.53 6.98
CA PRO A 150 13.19 -11.55 7.52
C PRO A 150 13.92 -10.24 7.87
N ALA A 151 13.36 -9.10 7.44
CA ALA A 151 13.82 -7.80 7.88
C ALA A 151 13.21 -7.46 9.24
N MET A 152 13.99 -6.83 10.09
CA MET A 152 13.59 -6.42 11.44
C MET A 152 13.88 -4.94 11.66
N LEU A 153 13.11 -4.33 12.55
CA LEU A 153 13.46 -3.03 13.15
C LEU A 153 14.54 -3.22 14.22
N GLU A 154 15.10 -2.13 14.72
CA GLU A 154 16.16 -2.13 15.74
C GLU A 154 15.69 -2.79 17.07
N ASP A 155 14.39 -2.72 17.36
CA ASP A 155 13.76 -3.35 18.53
C ASP A 155 13.50 -4.86 18.36
N GLY A 156 13.94 -5.47 17.25
CA GLY A 156 13.73 -6.87 16.92
C GLY A 156 12.37 -7.20 16.31
N THR A 157 11.52 -6.22 16.06
CA THR A 157 10.21 -6.44 15.43
C THR A 157 10.36 -6.89 13.99
N VAL A 158 9.84 -8.07 13.65
CA VAL A 158 9.79 -8.56 12.27
C VAL A 158 8.80 -7.73 11.45
N ILE A 159 9.28 -7.18 10.33
CA ILE A 159 8.47 -6.35 9.44
C ILE A 159 7.59 -7.23 8.57
N SER A 160 6.28 -6.95 8.54
CA SER A 160 5.32 -7.67 7.69
C SER A 160 4.09 -6.83 7.35
N SER A 161 3.47 -7.09 6.19
CA SER A 161 2.21 -6.44 5.80
C SER A 161 1.07 -6.70 6.79
N THR A 162 1.07 -7.84 7.47
CA THR A 162 0.08 -8.15 8.52
C THR A 162 0.21 -7.19 9.70
N LEU A 163 1.44 -6.99 10.20
CA LEU A 163 1.70 -6.08 11.30
C LEU A 163 1.40 -4.62 10.92
N ILE A 164 1.70 -4.23 9.68
CA ILE A 164 1.38 -2.89 9.16
C ILE A 164 -0.14 -2.66 9.14
N ARG A 165 -0.92 -3.62 8.61
CA ARG A 165 -2.39 -3.53 8.64
C ARG A 165 -2.93 -3.42 10.06
N GLN A 166 -2.39 -4.19 10.99
CA GLN A 166 -2.77 -4.14 12.39
C GLN A 166 -2.52 -2.74 12.97
N ASN A 167 -1.32 -2.18 12.80
CA ASN A 167 -0.99 -0.84 13.31
C ASN A 167 -1.90 0.24 12.71
N LEU A 168 -2.22 0.17 11.41
CA LEU A 168 -3.17 1.08 10.78
C LEU A 168 -4.57 0.95 11.42
N LYS A 169 -5.07 -0.27 11.62
CA LYS A 169 -6.37 -0.53 12.27
C LYS A 169 -6.42 -0.11 13.74
N GLU A 170 -5.27 0.00 14.40
CA GLU A 170 -5.13 0.51 15.76
C GLU A 170 -4.91 2.03 15.82
N GLY A 171 -4.81 2.72 14.67
CA GLY A 171 -4.54 4.17 14.58
C GLY A 171 -3.08 4.56 14.77
N LYS A 172 -2.18 3.58 14.86
CA LYS A 172 -0.73 3.77 15.08
C LYS A 172 -0.03 4.07 13.75
N THR A 173 -0.37 5.20 13.11
CA THR A 173 0.14 5.59 11.80
C THR A 173 1.65 5.81 11.80
N GLU A 174 2.21 6.34 12.88
CA GLU A 174 3.66 6.55 13.06
C GLU A 174 4.41 5.20 13.09
N ARG A 175 3.90 4.20 13.81
CA ARG A 175 4.49 2.85 13.81
C ARG A 175 4.34 2.14 12.46
N ALA A 176 3.20 2.33 11.81
CA ALA A 176 3.01 1.83 10.44
C ALA A 176 4.01 2.46 9.47
N ALA A 177 4.26 3.78 9.58
CA ALA A 177 5.25 4.48 8.76
C ALA A 177 6.68 3.98 9.01
N GLU A 178 7.04 3.68 10.26
CA GLU A 178 8.33 3.10 10.61
C GLU A 178 8.55 1.74 9.95
N LEU A 179 7.55 0.86 9.97
CA LEU A 179 7.56 -0.45 9.31
C LEU A 179 7.60 -0.33 7.77
N LEU A 180 6.83 0.59 7.21
CA LEU A 180 6.76 0.88 5.78
C LEU A 180 8.08 1.49 5.26
N GLY A 181 8.69 2.39 6.03
CA GLY A 181 9.78 3.26 5.60
C GLY A 181 9.31 4.48 4.80
N TYR A 182 8.00 4.75 4.82
CA TYR A 182 7.35 5.94 4.25
C TYR A 182 6.00 6.16 4.93
N GLN A 183 5.45 7.38 4.84
CA GLN A 183 4.15 7.72 5.43
C GLN A 183 3.00 7.04 4.68
N TYR A 184 2.06 6.46 5.44
CA TYR A 184 0.86 5.85 4.85
C TYR A 184 -0.04 6.90 4.19
N SER A 185 -0.55 6.59 3.02
CA SER A 185 -1.43 7.51 2.29
C SER A 185 -2.66 6.83 1.69
N LEU A 186 -3.71 7.63 1.53
CA LEU A 186 -4.94 7.30 0.82
C LEU A 186 -5.00 8.12 -0.47
N THR A 187 -5.14 7.47 -1.61
CA THR A 187 -5.38 8.16 -2.88
C THR A 187 -6.86 8.04 -3.25
N GLY A 188 -7.48 9.13 -3.64
CA GLY A 188 -8.89 9.14 -4.00
C GLY A 188 -9.27 10.33 -4.86
N THR A 189 -10.54 10.37 -5.26
CA THR A 189 -11.12 11.53 -5.93
C THR A 189 -11.92 12.35 -4.93
N VAL A 190 -11.81 13.66 -4.99
CA VAL A 190 -12.62 14.55 -4.16
C VAL A 190 -14.05 14.57 -4.69
N ALA A 191 -14.98 14.03 -3.92
CA ALA A 191 -16.39 14.01 -4.23
C ALA A 191 -17.10 15.27 -3.70
N GLU A 192 -18.24 15.61 -4.30
CA GLU A 192 -19.14 16.61 -3.72
C GLU A 192 -19.64 16.14 -2.36
N GLY A 193 -19.35 16.93 -1.33
CA GLY A 193 -19.82 16.68 0.04
C GLY A 193 -21.15 17.38 0.33
N LYS A 194 -21.73 17.09 1.49
CA LYS A 194 -22.94 17.78 1.96
C LYS A 194 -22.72 19.25 2.35
N HIS A 195 -21.56 19.84 2.10
CA HIS A 195 -21.17 21.21 2.45
C HIS A 195 -21.39 21.60 3.93
N GLN A 196 -21.53 20.61 4.83
CA GLN A 196 -21.76 20.85 6.26
C GLN A 196 -20.59 21.60 6.91
N GLY A 197 -19.35 21.33 6.47
CA GLY A 197 -18.17 22.07 6.91
C GLY A 197 -18.17 23.54 6.48
N HIS A 198 -18.74 23.87 5.30
CA HIS A 198 -18.89 25.27 4.86
C HIS A 198 -19.79 26.08 5.82
N GLY A 199 -20.88 25.49 6.32
CA GLY A 199 -21.78 26.12 7.27
C GLY A 199 -21.14 26.40 8.65
N LEU A 200 -20.07 25.69 8.98
CA LEU A 200 -19.29 25.85 10.22
C LEU A 200 -18.00 26.65 10.01
N GLY A 201 -17.71 27.15 8.80
CA GLY A 201 -16.48 27.88 8.48
C GLY A 201 -15.24 27.00 8.22
N PHE A 202 -15.41 25.68 8.09
CA PHE A 202 -14.32 24.70 7.86
C PHE A 202 -14.58 23.93 6.55
N PRO A 203 -14.23 24.47 5.37
CA PRO A 203 -14.39 23.74 4.11
C PRO A 203 -13.57 22.45 4.13
N THR A 204 -14.21 21.33 3.77
CA THR A 204 -13.59 20.00 3.77
C THR A 204 -13.65 19.37 2.40
N ALA A 205 -12.55 18.72 2.00
CA ALA A 205 -12.51 17.84 0.84
C ALA A 205 -12.95 16.43 1.25
N ASN A 206 -14.02 15.93 0.65
CA ASN A 206 -14.49 14.56 0.85
C ASN A 206 -13.76 13.64 -0.12
N ILE A 207 -12.90 12.76 0.37
CA ILE A 207 -12.08 11.90 -0.43
C ILE A 207 -12.70 10.51 -0.49
N GLU A 208 -12.91 9.98 -1.69
CA GLU A 208 -13.36 8.60 -1.89
C GLU A 208 -12.15 7.70 -2.20
N PRO A 209 -11.60 7.02 -1.18
CA PRO A 209 -10.50 6.09 -1.41
C PRO A 209 -10.98 4.82 -2.12
N TRP A 210 -10.05 4.08 -2.69
CA TRP A 210 -10.37 2.78 -3.25
C TRP A 210 -10.98 1.84 -2.18
N LYS A 211 -12.11 1.20 -2.50
CA LYS A 211 -12.93 0.40 -1.56
C LYS A 211 -12.17 -0.70 -0.82
N ARG A 212 -11.08 -1.19 -1.38
CA ARG A 212 -10.26 -2.26 -0.79
C ARG A 212 -9.01 -1.75 -0.08
N LYS A 213 -8.82 -0.46 -0.03
CA LYS A 213 -7.72 0.17 0.70
C LYS A 213 -7.92 0.02 2.20
N VAL A 214 -6.87 -0.34 2.94
CA VAL A 214 -6.90 -0.33 4.41
C VAL A 214 -7.25 1.08 4.87
N LEU A 215 -8.32 1.21 5.62
CA LEU A 215 -8.61 2.44 6.34
C LEU A 215 -8.04 2.34 7.76
N PRO A 216 -7.32 3.35 8.23
CA PRO A 216 -6.90 3.42 9.63
C PRO A 216 -8.08 3.43 10.59
N LYS A 217 -7.81 3.27 11.89
CA LYS A 217 -8.82 3.43 12.95
C LYS A 217 -9.59 4.73 12.75
N TYR A 218 -10.89 4.71 13.01
CA TYR A 218 -11.71 5.92 12.94
C TYR A 218 -11.27 6.95 13.96
N GLY A 219 -11.12 8.18 13.53
CA GLY A 219 -10.61 9.27 14.35
C GLY A 219 -10.12 10.44 13.55
N VAL A 220 -9.48 11.35 14.23
CA VAL A 220 -8.91 12.59 13.66
C VAL A 220 -7.40 12.46 13.61
N TYR A 221 -6.83 12.86 12.48
CA TYR A 221 -5.41 12.75 12.19
C TYR A 221 -4.84 14.09 11.71
N THR A 222 -3.55 14.29 11.88
CA THR A 222 -2.81 15.25 11.07
C THR A 222 -2.38 14.59 9.78
N GLY A 223 -2.32 15.35 8.68
CA GLY A 223 -1.90 14.83 7.39
C GLY A 223 -1.50 15.90 6.40
N LEU A 224 -1.10 15.47 5.23
CA LEU A 224 -0.80 16.31 4.08
C LEU A 224 -1.77 15.98 2.96
N LEU A 225 -2.48 16.99 2.46
CA LEU A 225 -3.33 16.90 1.28
C LEU A 225 -2.52 17.32 0.06
N GLU A 226 -2.11 16.36 -0.75
CA GLU A 226 -1.33 16.57 -1.95
C GLU A 226 -2.27 16.62 -3.17
N THR A 227 -2.26 17.74 -3.87
CA THR A 227 -2.94 17.97 -5.14
C THR A 227 -1.95 17.88 -6.29
N GLU A 228 -2.35 18.20 -7.52
CA GLU A 228 -1.44 18.27 -8.65
C GLU A 228 -0.36 19.37 -8.46
N ASN A 229 -0.72 20.48 -7.81
CA ASN A 229 0.12 21.67 -7.74
C ASN A 229 0.61 21.98 -6.32
N ASP A 230 -0.08 21.50 -5.27
CA ASP A 230 0.16 21.92 -3.89
C ASP A 230 0.23 20.75 -2.93
N THR A 231 0.93 20.97 -1.81
CA THR A 231 0.91 20.10 -0.64
C THR A 231 0.47 20.91 0.57
N LEU A 232 -0.72 20.65 1.05
CA LEU A 232 -1.38 21.44 2.09
C LEU A 232 -1.41 20.67 3.41
N PRO A 233 -0.91 21.22 4.53
CA PRO A 233 -1.18 20.70 5.85
C PRO A 233 -2.69 20.59 6.11
N ALA A 234 -3.12 19.48 6.71
CA ALA A 234 -4.54 19.23 6.90
C ALA A 234 -4.84 18.50 8.22
N VAL A 235 -6.05 18.74 8.73
CA VAL A 235 -6.70 17.85 9.70
C VAL A 235 -7.60 16.91 8.92
N VAL A 236 -7.52 15.62 9.25
CA VAL A 236 -8.23 14.56 8.54
C VAL A 236 -9.16 13.83 9.49
N ASN A 237 -10.43 13.76 9.14
CA ASN A 237 -11.41 12.96 9.84
C ASN A 237 -11.72 11.67 9.04
N ILE A 238 -11.51 10.51 9.67
CA ILE A 238 -11.92 9.20 9.14
C ILE A 238 -13.00 8.68 10.09
N GLY A 239 -14.22 8.50 9.60
CA GLY A 239 -15.32 8.12 10.46
C GLY A 239 -16.53 7.58 9.71
N MET A 240 -17.55 7.18 10.47
CA MET A 240 -18.84 6.74 9.92
C MET A 240 -19.84 7.90 9.94
N GLN A 241 -20.52 8.13 8.82
CA GLN A 241 -21.67 9.05 8.81
C GLN A 241 -22.91 8.35 9.41
N PRO A 242 -23.33 8.69 10.63
CA PRO A 242 -24.46 8.03 11.30
C PRO A 242 -25.82 8.33 10.62
N THR A 243 -25.90 9.36 9.78
CA THR A 243 -27.11 9.80 9.10
C THR A 243 -27.36 9.09 7.76
N MET A 244 -26.48 8.21 7.32
CA MET A 244 -26.67 7.41 6.10
C MET A 244 -27.13 6.00 6.46
N PRO A 245 -28.20 5.48 5.82
CA PRO A 245 -28.73 4.13 6.11
C PRO A 245 -27.70 3.00 5.86
N SER A 246 -26.65 3.26 5.06
CA SER A 246 -25.63 2.29 4.68
C SER A 246 -24.36 2.33 5.55
N GLY A 247 -24.25 3.23 6.54
CA GLY A 247 -23.02 3.36 7.34
C GLY A 247 -21.77 3.64 6.49
N LYS A 248 -21.87 4.55 5.51
CA LYS A 248 -20.72 4.87 4.62
C LYS A 248 -19.58 5.49 5.45
N VAL A 249 -18.39 4.91 5.32
CA VAL A 249 -17.18 5.52 5.88
C VAL A 249 -16.80 6.72 5.03
N THR A 250 -16.48 7.84 5.69
CA THR A 250 -16.01 9.08 5.05
C THR A 250 -14.58 9.34 5.42
N VAL A 251 -13.85 9.93 4.49
CA VAL A 251 -12.51 10.49 4.68
C VAL A 251 -12.60 11.95 4.29
N GLU A 252 -12.53 12.83 5.28
CA GLU A 252 -12.68 14.28 5.11
C GLU A 252 -11.39 14.97 5.49
N ALA A 253 -10.82 15.75 4.58
CA ALA A 253 -9.63 16.54 4.84
C ALA A 253 -9.97 18.04 4.86
N HIS A 254 -9.59 18.70 5.94
CA HIS A 254 -9.66 20.16 6.11
C HIS A 254 -8.26 20.74 6.02
N ALA A 255 -7.97 21.48 4.96
CA ALA A 255 -6.69 22.17 4.80
C ALA A 255 -6.54 23.27 5.86
N LEU A 256 -5.35 23.39 6.45
CA LEU A 256 -5.04 24.41 7.46
C LEU A 256 -4.73 25.78 6.85
N THR A 257 -4.52 25.83 5.54
CA THR A 257 -4.30 27.03 4.73
C THR A 257 -5.43 27.20 3.72
N GLU A 258 -5.45 28.32 2.99
CA GLU A 258 -6.36 28.48 1.85
C GLU A 258 -6.16 27.32 0.86
N SER A 259 -7.26 26.75 0.42
CA SER A 259 -7.27 25.61 -0.51
C SER A 259 -8.06 26.00 -1.76
N PRO A 260 -7.55 25.66 -2.95
CA PRO A 260 -8.33 25.81 -4.18
C PRO A 260 -9.53 24.87 -4.17
N GLU A 261 -10.45 25.09 -5.10
CA GLU A 261 -11.54 24.14 -5.33
C GLU A 261 -10.99 22.80 -5.86
N LEU A 262 -11.27 21.71 -5.14
CA LEU A 262 -10.67 20.40 -5.40
C LEU A 262 -11.65 19.37 -5.98
N TYR A 263 -12.91 19.73 -6.20
CA TYR A 263 -13.94 18.79 -6.69
C TYR A 263 -13.53 18.10 -7.99
N GLY A 264 -13.71 16.79 -8.03
CA GLY A 264 -13.36 15.95 -9.16
C GLY A 264 -11.87 15.68 -9.34
N GLN A 265 -11.01 16.35 -8.58
CA GLN A 265 -9.57 16.16 -8.66
C GLN A 265 -9.14 14.87 -7.93
N LYS A 266 -8.08 14.24 -8.45
CA LYS A 266 -7.39 13.16 -7.74
C LYS A 266 -6.40 13.77 -6.76
N VAL A 267 -6.48 13.32 -5.52
CA VAL A 267 -5.61 13.79 -4.44
C VAL A 267 -4.96 12.59 -3.73
N ARG A 268 -3.82 12.85 -3.09
CA ARG A 268 -3.22 11.95 -2.13
C ARG A 268 -3.31 12.57 -0.74
N LEU A 269 -3.79 11.80 0.20
CA LEU A 269 -3.89 12.18 1.60
C LEU A 269 -2.90 11.35 2.41
N THR A 270 -1.78 11.95 2.76
CA THR A 270 -0.74 11.34 3.60
C THR A 270 -1.11 11.52 5.07
N LEU A 271 -1.19 10.43 5.83
CA LEU A 271 -1.55 10.44 7.25
C LEU A 271 -0.27 10.41 8.11
N LEU A 272 -0.15 11.34 9.04
CA LEU A 272 1.04 11.47 9.89
C LEU A 272 0.79 10.89 11.27
N LYS A 273 -0.10 11.49 12.06
CA LYS A 273 -0.34 11.13 13.45
C LYS A 273 -1.83 11.20 13.78
N MET A 274 -2.29 10.24 14.58
CA MET A 274 -3.63 10.27 15.16
C MET A 274 -3.67 11.26 16.32
N LEU A 275 -4.57 12.25 16.24
CA LEU A 275 -4.81 13.21 17.32
C LEU A 275 -5.75 12.63 18.36
N ARG A 276 -6.84 12.02 17.92
CA ARG A 276 -7.83 11.41 18.81
C ARG A 276 -8.73 10.40 18.10
N GLU A 277 -9.42 9.60 18.85
CA GLU A 277 -10.48 8.71 18.36
C GLU A 277 -11.76 9.51 18.01
N GLU A 278 -12.62 8.91 17.18
CA GLU A 278 -13.96 9.43 16.91
C GLU A 278 -14.79 9.45 18.18
N ARG A 279 -15.55 10.51 18.38
CA ARG A 279 -16.48 10.64 19.52
C ARG A 279 -17.75 11.39 19.13
N LYS A 280 -18.82 11.15 19.89
CA LYS A 280 -20.06 11.92 19.76
C LYS A 280 -19.97 13.23 20.57
N PHE A 281 -20.67 14.22 20.12
CA PHE A 281 -20.80 15.53 20.79
C PHE A 281 -22.25 15.78 21.14
N ASP A 282 -22.48 16.38 22.30
CA ASP A 282 -23.83 16.66 22.79
C ASP A 282 -24.44 17.89 22.13
N SER A 283 -23.61 18.79 21.61
CA SER A 283 -24.04 20.00 20.92
C SER A 283 -23.16 20.36 19.71
N PRO A 284 -23.68 21.12 18.72
CA PRO A 284 -22.88 21.71 17.64
C PRO A 284 -21.74 22.59 18.15
N GLN A 285 -21.94 23.28 19.24
CA GLN A 285 -20.95 24.16 19.88
C GLN A 285 -19.75 23.36 20.38
N ASP A 286 -19.99 22.20 21.04
CA ASP A 286 -18.94 21.31 21.51
C ASP A 286 -18.13 20.71 20.33
N LEU A 287 -18.82 20.38 19.24
CA LEU A 287 -18.17 19.94 18.02
C LEU A 287 -17.25 21.02 17.45
N THR A 288 -17.75 22.26 17.29
CA THR A 288 -16.95 23.39 16.78
C THR A 288 -15.73 23.65 17.65
N ALA A 289 -15.91 23.72 18.96
CA ALA A 289 -14.82 23.93 19.91
C ALA A 289 -13.76 22.80 19.85
N GLN A 290 -14.18 21.56 19.53
CA GLN A 290 -13.24 20.48 19.38
C GLN A 290 -12.50 20.56 18.04
N ILE A 291 -13.16 20.90 16.94
CA ILE A 291 -12.53 21.11 15.62
C ILE A 291 -11.45 22.20 15.73
N GLU A 292 -11.72 23.29 16.45
CA GLU A 292 -10.72 24.34 16.69
C GLU A 292 -9.52 23.83 17.50
N ARG A 293 -9.73 22.98 18.51
CA ARG A 293 -8.63 22.35 19.27
C ARG A 293 -7.80 21.43 18.37
N ASP A 294 -8.44 20.56 17.59
CA ASP A 294 -7.77 19.65 16.65
C ASP A 294 -6.94 20.43 15.63
N ARG A 295 -7.50 21.54 15.10
CA ARG A 295 -6.81 22.45 14.19
C ARG A 295 -5.58 23.07 14.83
N ASN A 296 -5.71 23.62 16.04
CA ASN A 296 -4.61 24.26 16.76
C ASN A 296 -3.49 23.27 17.08
N GLU A 297 -3.84 22.05 17.52
CA GLU A 297 -2.85 20.98 17.76
C GLU A 297 -2.14 20.61 16.44
N ALA A 298 -2.87 20.49 15.34
CA ALA A 298 -2.27 20.21 14.04
C ALA A 298 -1.34 21.36 13.59
N MET A 299 -1.75 22.62 13.75
CA MET A 299 -0.91 23.77 13.41
C MET A 299 0.41 23.78 14.20
N GLN A 300 0.37 23.42 15.48
CA GLN A 300 1.59 23.30 16.29
C GLN A 300 2.53 22.20 15.76
N LEU A 301 1.98 21.05 15.36
CA LEU A 301 2.78 19.95 14.79
C LEU A 301 3.43 20.33 13.45
N PHE A 302 2.84 21.24 12.69
CA PHE A 302 3.40 21.76 11.46
C PHE A 302 4.25 23.03 11.65
N ASN A 303 4.49 23.48 12.91
CA ASN A 303 5.15 24.75 13.22
C ASN A 303 4.52 25.97 12.51
N MET A 304 3.20 25.96 12.36
CA MET A 304 2.41 27.06 11.81
C MET A 304 1.94 27.91 13.00
N ALA A 305 2.50 29.12 13.13
CA ALA A 305 2.13 30.09 14.17
C ALA A 305 0.91 30.91 13.78
#